data_95e0d569f989dbc057e7bf6040046e54
#
_entry.id   95e0d569f989dbc057e7bf6040046e54
#
_cell.length_a   1.000
_cell.length_b   1.000
_cell.length_c   1.000
_cell.angle_alpha   90.00
_cell.angle_beta   90.00
_cell.angle_gamma   90.00
#
_symmetry.space_group_name_H-M   'P 1'
#
loop_
_entity.id
_entity.type
_entity.pdbx_description
1 polymer ?
#
loop_
_entity_poly.entity_id
_entity_poly.type
_entity_poly.pdbx_seq_one_letter_code
_entity_poly.pdbx_strand_id
1 'polypeptide(L)'
;MSKSESSAVFSTIACLLLMATGFLMASFSIPYSFVPYLLAILAGGWKQTWEGTQELVHDKRLNVDLLMALAAIGACIIGHWFEGAMLTFIFCLSGALEEYTTNKSTREISSLMALQPTTALKMIESGELVEVPVEALQLKDTIMVAKGSAIPIDGIVIQGTSSVDEAAISGESIPVEKRLGSEVFGGTINLGQPLYIEVTQTSENTRFAKIIQLVEEAQQMPSQTATLIEKIERIYVPIVLIAVPLMIVLCTFFTNWGFQESFYRGMVLLVVASP
;
A
#
# COMPACT_ATOMS: atom_id res chain seq x y z
N MET A 1 0.03 -11.35 4.67
CA MET A 1 0.83 -10.69 3.63
C MET A 1 0.00 -10.64 2.35
N SER A 2 -0.10 -9.49 1.70
CA SER A 2 -0.71 -9.42 0.37
C SER A 2 0.19 -10.12 -0.65
N LYS A 3 -0.35 -10.50 -1.83
CA LYS A 3 0.49 -11.08 -2.91
C LYS A 3 1.62 -10.14 -3.33
N SER A 4 1.40 -8.85 -3.24
CA SER A 4 2.35 -7.77 -3.56
C SER A 4 3.49 -7.73 -2.54
N GLU A 5 3.20 -7.69 -1.23
CA GLU A 5 4.22 -7.73 -0.16
C GLU A 5 5.11 -8.97 -0.26
N SER A 6 4.51 -10.15 -0.52
CA SER A 6 5.29 -11.38 -0.69
C SER A 6 6.24 -11.29 -1.88
N SER A 7 5.83 -10.65 -2.97
CA SER A 7 6.65 -10.44 -4.16
C SER A 7 7.81 -9.48 -3.88
N ALA A 8 7.58 -8.35 -3.21
CA ALA A 8 8.61 -7.37 -2.88
C ALA A 8 9.67 -7.95 -1.92
N VAL A 9 9.24 -8.64 -0.87
CA VAL A 9 10.15 -9.32 0.06
C VAL A 9 10.94 -10.42 -0.65
N PHE A 10 10.29 -11.22 -1.50
CA PHE A 10 10.95 -12.28 -2.25
C PHE A 10 12.02 -11.72 -3.21
N SER A 11 11.73 -10.66 -3.97
CA SER A 11 12.69 -10.01 -4.87
C SER A 11 13.88 -9.43 -4.11
N THR A 12 13.66 -8.83 -2.93
CA THR A 12 14.73 -8.30 -2.08
C THR A 12 15.64 -9.41 -1.55
N ILE A 13 15.09 -10.53 -1.07
CA ILE A 13 15.84 -11.66 -0.60
C ILE A 13 16.61 -12.32 -1.76
N ALA A 14 15.98 -12.51 -2.91
CA ALA A 14 16.63 -13.05 -4.10
C ALA A 14 17.80 -12.18 -4.56
N CYS A 15 17.63 -10.85 -4.58
CA CYS A 15 18.68 -9.90 -4.90
C CYS A 15 19.88 -10.03 -3.93
N LEU A 16 19.60 -10.09 -2.62
CA LEU A 16 20.63 -10.26 -1.59
C LEU A 16 21.41 -11.57 -1.75
N LEU A 17 20.72 -12.69 -1.96
CA LEU A 17 21.35 -14.00 -2.12
C LEU A 17 22.20 -14.04 -3.40
N LEU A 18 21.70 -13.51 -4.50
CA LEU A 18 22.45 -13.42 -5.77
C LEU A 18 23.68 -12.52 -5.63
N MET A 19 23.55 -11.39 -4.94
CA MET A 19 24.68 -10.49 -4.66
C MET A 19 25.72 -11.18 -3.78
N ALA A 20 25.31 -11.92 -2.73
CA ALA A 20 26.20 -12.67 -1.86
C ALA A 20 26.92 -13.79 -2.63
N THR A 21 26.24 -14.51 -3.53
CA THR A 21 26.87 -15.54 -4.38
C THR A 21 27.88 -14.92 -5.33
N GLY A 22 27.59 -13.77 -5.94
CA GLY A 22 28.53 -13.03 -6.78
C GLY A 22 29.77 -12.60 -6.02
N PHE A 23 29.61 -12.10 -4.79
CA PHE A 23 30.72 -11.72 -3.92
C PHE A 23 31.61 -12.91 -3.55
N LEU A 24 31.02 -14.05 -3.20
CA LEU A 24 31.78 -15.28 -2.92
C LEU A 24 32.53 -15.75 -4.18
N MET A 25 31.88 -15.78 -5.34
CA MET A 25 32.57 -16.19 -6.58
C MET A 25 33.72 -15.24 -6.93
N ALA A 26 33.56 -13.94 -6.75
CA ALA A 26 34.62 -12.96 -6.96
C ALA A 26 35.80 -13.18 -5.96
N SER A 27 35.50 -13.45 -4.68
CA SER A 27 36.52 -13.71 -3.64
C SER A 27 37.36 -14.98 -3.93
N PHE A 28 36.76 -15.97 -4.57
CA PHE A 28 37.46 -17.18 -5.00
C PHE A 28 38.03 -17.08 -6.42
N SER A 29 38.04 -15.91 -7.03
CA SER A 29 38.52 -15.67 -8.40
C SER A 29 37.87 -16.58 -9.44
N ILE A 30 36.60 -16.98 -9.22
CA ILE A 30 35.86 -17.82 -10.16
C ILE A 30 35.48 -16.97 -11.40
N PRO A 31 35.73 -17.47 -12.62
CA PRO A 31 35.31 -16.78 -13.83
C PRO A 31 33.79 -16.60 -13.85
N TYR A 32 33.33 -15.53 -14.52
CA TYR A 32 31.91 -15.16 -14.64
C TYR A 32 31.24 -14.72 -13.32
N SER A 33 31.97 -14.25 -12.32
CA SER A 33 31.43 -13.71 -11.06
C SER A 33 30.48 -12.52 -11.27
N PHE A 34 30.46 -11.88 -12.45
CA PHE A 34 29.53 -10.83 -12.81
C PHE A 34 28.09 -11.33 -13.05
N VAL A 35 27.91 -12.62 -13.41
CA VAL A 35 26.57 -13.17 -13.75
C VAL A 35 25.59 -13.13 -12.58
N PRO A 36 25.94 -13.54 -11.34
CA PRO A 36 25.06 -13.38 -10.21
C PRO A 36 24.69 -11.92 -9.94
N TYR A 37 25.60 -10.98 -10.11
CA TYR A 37 25.29 -9.55 -9.95
C TYR A 37 24.29 -9.06 -10.99
N LEU A 38 24.44 -9.46 -12.25
CA LEU A 38 23.50 -9.14 -13.31
C LEU A 38 22.11 -9.70 -13.01
N LEU A 39 22.04 -10.95 -12.55
CA LEU A 39 20.79 -11.59 -12.14
C LEU A 39 20.17 -10.88 -10.92
N ALA A 40 20.98 -10.41 -9.97
CA ALA A 40 20.51 -9.62 -8.83
C ALA A 40 19.86 -8.29 -9.28
N ILE A 41 20.50 -7.58 -10.22
CA ILE A 41 19.97 -6.34 -10.80
C ILE A 41 18.63 -6.58 -11.51
N LEU A 42 18.55 -7.65 -12.30
CA LEU A 42 17.31 -7.99 -13.00
C LEU A 42 16.20 -8.42 -12.02
N ALA A 43 16.52 -9.25 -11.03
CA ALA A 43 15.52 -9.72 -10.07
C ALA A 43 15.01 -8.62 -9.14
N GLY A 44 15.89 -7.72 -8.69
CA GLY A 44 15.54 -6.62 -7.81
C GLY A 44 15.02 -5.38 -8.54
N GLY A 45 15.59 -5.05 -9.70
CA GLY A 45 15.30 -3.80 -10.42
C GLY A 45 14.12 -3.86 -11.40
N TRP A 46 13.63 -5.06 -11.75
CA TRP A 46 12.62 -5.20 -12.81
C TRP A 46 11.33 -4.43 -12.53
N LYS A 47 10.74 -4.59 -11.35
CA LYS A 47 9.47 -3.96 -10.98
C LYS A 47 9.59 -2.43 -11.00
N GLN A 48 10.61 -1.88 -10.33
CA GLN A 48 10.84 -0.44 -10.21
C GLN A 48 11.17 0.20 -11.57
N THR A 49 12.02 -0.47 -12.36
CA THR A 49 12.36 0.03 -13.71
C THR A 49 11.11 0.04 -14.60
N TRP A 50 10.23 -0.95 -14.47
CA TRP A 50 8.98 -1.01 -15.22
C TRP A 50 8.02 0.09 -14.79
N GLU A 51 7.81 0.28 -13.50
CA GLU A 51 6.97 1.34 -12.93
C GLU A 51 7.49 2.73 -13.34
N GLY A 52 8.79 2.99 -13.17
CA GLY A 52 9.41 4.25 -13.60
C GLY A 52 9.33 4.52 -15.09
N THR A 53 9.41 3.48 -15.93
CA THR A 53 9.20 3.63 -17.39
C THR A 53 7.75 3.88 -17.75
N GLN A 54 6.80 3.27 -17.06
CA GLN A 54 5.37 3.54 -17.27
C GLN A 54 5.01 4.99 -16.90
N GLU A 55 5.49 5.50 -15.79
CA GLU A 55 5.28 6.89 -15.39
C GLU A 55 5.90 7.87 -16.37
N LEU A 56 7.11 7.56 -16.88
CA LEU A 56 7.74 8.38 -17.91
C LEU A 56 6.90 8.43 -19.21
N VAL A 57 6.36 7.30 -19.63
CA VAL A 57 5.64 7.20 -20.92
C VAL A 57 4.20 7.73 -20.81
N HIS A 58 3.48 7.42 -19.71
CA HIS A 58 2.08 7.81 -19.54
C HIS A 58 1.93 9.20 -18.95
N ASP A 59 2.66 9.50 -17.88
CA ASP A 59 2.49 10.75 -17.13
C ASP A 59 3.52 11.81 -17.51
N LYS A 60 4.52 11.44 -18.35
CA LYS A 60 5.66 12.29 -18.73
C LYS A 60 6.39 12.85 -17.50
N ARG A 61 6.43 12.06 -16.42
CA ARG A 61 7.09 12.42 -15.18
C ARG A 61 8.42 11.69 -15.08
N LEU A 62 9.45 12.44 -14.73
CA LEU A 62 10.76 11.90 -14.41
C LEU A 62 10.81 11.73 -12.88
N ASN A 63 10.94 10.49 -12.42
CA ASN A 63 11.04 10.15 -11.03
C ASN A 63 12.46 9.69 -10.65
N VAL A 64 12.70 9.53 -9.36
CA VAL A 64 13.99 9.09 -8.81
C VAL A 64 14.32 7.65 -9.22
N ASP A 65 13.31 6.81 -9.43
CA ASP A 65 13.45 5.43 -9.84
C ASP A 65 14.21 5.31 -11.16
N LEU A 66 13.94 6.24 -12.09
CA LEU A 66 14.65 6.34 -13.35
C LEU A 66 16.14 6.68 -13.16
N LEU A 67 16.46 7.60 -12.23
CA LEU A 67 17.84 7.95 -11.90
C LEU A 67 18.61 6.74 -11.36
N MET A 68 17.99 5.98 -10.46
CA MET A 68 18.59 4.78 -9.87
C MET A 68 18.78 3.67 -10.90
N ALA A 69 17.80 3.45 -11.79
CA ALA A 69 17.93 2.49 -12.88
C ALA A 69 19.08 2.87 -13.83
N LEU A 70 19.18 4.14 -14.20
CA LEU A 70 20.27 4.65 -15.04
C LEU A 70 21.64 4.50 -14.35
N ALA A 71 21.72 4.76 -13.06
CA ALA A 71 22.95 4.57 -12.28
C ALA A 71 23.37 3.10 -12.23
N ALA A 72 22.45 2.17 -11.98
CA ALA A 72 22.73 0.74 -11.97
C ALA A 72 23.20 0.24 -13.35
N ILE A 73 22.53 0.66 -14.43
CA ILE A 73 22.93 0.35 -15.81
C ILE A 73 24.32 0.95 -16.10
N GLY A 74 24.56 2.20 -15.72
CA GLY A 74 25.85 2.86 -15.87
C GLY A 74 26.99 2.15 -15.16
N ALA A 75 26.78 1.69 -13.93
CA ALA A 75 27.73 0.89 -13.17
C ALA A 75 28.08 -0.42 -13.92
N CYS A 76 27.08 -1.08 -14.50
CA CYS A 76 27.30 -2.29 -15.32
C CYS A 76 28.15 -2.02 -16.55
N ILE A 77 27.91 -0.90 -17.27
CA ILE A 77 28.64 -0.53 -18.50
C ILE A 77 30.14 -0.38 -18.22
N ILE A 78 30.51 0.17 -17.08
CA ILE A 78 31.92 0.37 -16.70
C ILE A 78 32.54 -0.85 -15.96
N GLY A 79 31.77 -1.95 -15.80
CA GLY A 79 32.26 -3.18 -15.17
C GLY A 79 32.17 -3.22 -13.63
N HIS A 80 31.53 -2.23 -13.01
CA HIS A 80 31.30 -2.14 -11.58
C HIS A 80 30.02 -2.89 -11.15
N TRP A 81 29.98 -4.19 -11.44
CA TRP A 81 28.80 -5.06 -11.27
C TRP A 81 28.30 -5.12 -9.84
N PHE A 82 29.22 -5.19 -8.86
CA PHE A 82 28.86 -5.22 -7.43
C PHE A 82 28.16 -3.96 -7.00
N GLU A 83 28.65 -2.80 -7.44
CA GLU A 83 28.07 -1.50 -7.10
C GLU A 83 26.66 -1.36 -7.69
N GLY A 84 26.45 -1.76 -8.95
CA GLY A 84 25.13 -1.79 -9.57
C GLY A 84 24.16 -2.71 -8.85
N ALA A 85 24.61 -3.91 -8.43
CA ALA A 85 23.78 -4.83 -7.66
C ALA A 85 23.46 -4.29 -6.26
N MET A 86 24.42 -3.65 -5.61
CA MET A 86 24.25 -3.06 -4.28
C MET A 86 23.24 -1.90 -4.31
N LEU A 87 23.30 -1.04 -5.35
CA LEU A 87 22.31 0.02 -5.57
C LEU A 87 20.92 -0.55 -5.73
N THR A 88 20.77 -1.56 -6.60
CA THR A 88 19.49 -2.21 -6.84
C THR A 88 18.96 -2.87 -5.57
N PHE A 89 19.83 -3.49 -4.76
CA PHE A 89 19.43 -4.09 -3.49
C PHE A 89 18.90 -3.05 -2.49
N ILE A 90 19.62 -1.94 -2.30
CA ILE A 90 19.19 -0.86 -1.37
C ILE A 90 17.85 -0.32 -1.81
N PHE A 91 17.66 -0.11 -3.09
CA PHE A 91 16.43 0.40 -3.67
C PHE A 91 15.26 -0.58 -3.50
N CYS A 92 15.48 -1.86 -3.82
CA CYS A 92 14.49 -2.91 -3.62
C CYS A 92 14.10 -3.05 -2.13
N LEU A 93 15.07 -2.94 -1.22
CA LEU A 93 14.84 -2.96 0.22
C LEU A 93 13.99 -1.76 0.68
N SER A 94 14.31 -0.56 0.18
CA SER A 94 13.53 0.66 0.47
C SER A 94 12.07 0.51 0.03
N GLY A 95 11.83 0.08 -1.21
CA GLY A 95 10.49 -0.15 -1.72
C GLY A 95 9.72 -1.24 -0.94
N ALA A 96 10.39 -2.31 -0.53
CA ALA A 96 9.77 -3.35 0.29
C ALA A 96 9.37 -2.84 1.69
N LEU A 97 10.19 -1.98 2.30
CA LEU A 97 9.88 -1.35 3.59
C LEU A 97 8.73 -0.34 3.47
N GLU A 98 8.71 0.45 2.42
CA GLU A 98 7.63 1.39 2.12
C GLU A 98 6.30 0.65 1.93
N GLU A 99 6.28 -0.39 1.10
CA GLU A 99 5.09 -1.22 0.87
C GLU A 99 4.61 -1.90 2.17
N TYR A 100 5.54 -2.41 2.99
CA TYR A 100 5.21 -3.00 4.29
C TYR A 100 4.55 -1.97 5.23
N THR A 101 5.11 -0.76 5.31
CA THR A 101 4.61 0.30 6.19
C THR A 101 3.23 0.79 5.76
N THR A 102 3.03 1.01 4.46
CA THR A 102 1.76 1.46 3.88
C THR A 102 0.67 0.41 4.08
N ASN A 103 0.96 -0.86 3.79
CA ASN A 103 0.00 -1.95 3.95
C ASN A 103 -0.36 -2.21 5.42
N LYS A 104 0.57 -2.03 6.36
CA LYS A 104 0.27 -2.16 7.79
C LYS A 104 -0.77 -1.14 8.24
N SER A 105 -0.62 0.11 7.84
CA SER A 105 -1.58 1.19 8.17
C SER A 105 -2.97 0.90 7.61
N THR A 106 -3.05 0.37 6.38
CA THR A 106 -4.34 0.04 5.73
C THR A 106 -5.03 -1.17 6.39
N ARG A 107 -4.27 -2.16 6.87
CA ARG A 107 -4.85 -3.34 7.53
C ARG A 107 -5.54 -3.05 8.86
N GLU A 108 -5.03 -2.11 9.63
CA GLU A 108 -5.65 -1.73 10.90
C GLU A 108 -7.06 -1.18 10.67
N ILE A 109 -7.29 -0.48 9.58
CA ILE A 109 -8.61 0.04 9.19
C ILE A 109 -9.52 -1.06 8.62
N SER A 110 -8.97 -1.95 7.78
CA SER A 110 -9.73 -3.10 7.25
C SER A 110 -10.20 -4.06 8.34
N SER A 111 -9.53 -4.12 9.49
CA SER A 111 -9.98 -4.93 10.63
C SER A 111 -11.27 -4.41 11.25
N LEU A 112 -11.55 -3.12 11.15
CA LEU A 112 -12.83 -2.53 11.57
C LEU A 112 -13.98 -2.98 10.64
N MET A 113 -13.71 -3.13 9.34
CA MET A 113 -14.70 -3.62 8.37
C MET A 113 -15.12 -5.09 8.62
N ALA A 114 -14.22 -5.90 9.19
CA ALA A 114 -14.52 -7.30 9.51
C ALA A 114 -15.55 -7.47 10.64
N LEU A 115 -15.92 -6.40 11.34
CA LEU A 115 -16.94 -6.42 12.38
C LEU A 115 -18.38 -6.39 11.83
N GLN A 116 -18.56 -6.07 10.55
CA GLN A 116 -19.88 -6.00 9.92
C GLN A 116 -20.32 -7.39 9.45
N PRO A 117 -21.50 -7.91 9.89
CA PRO A 117 -22.01 -9.16 9.38
C PRO A 117 -22.37 -9.04 7.89
N THR A 118 -22.09 -10.08 7.14
CA THR A 118 -22.45 -10.17 5.71
C THR A 118 -23.87 -10.69 5.48
N THR A 119 -24.49 -11.28 6.53
CA THR A 119 -25.85 -11.82 6.48
C THR A 119 -26.71 -11.27 7.62
N ALA A 120 -28.01 -11.28 7.43
CA ALA A 120 -29.02 -10.87 8.41
C ALA A 120 -30.18 -11.86 8.45
N LEU A 121 -30.82 -12.00 9.62
CA LEU A 121 -32.04 -12.80 9.79
C LEU A 121 -33.25 -11.89 9.50
N LYS A 122 -33.78 -11.97 8.29
CA LYS A 122 -34.98 -11.25 7.87
C LYS A 122 -36.25 -12.03 8.25
N MET A 123 -37.22 -11.34 8.82
CA MET A 123 -38.55 -11.88 9.06
C MET A 123 -39.40 -11.69 7.81
N ILE A 124 -39.90 -12.81 7.29
CA ILE A 124 -40.84 -12.81 6.15
C ILE A 124 -42.29 -12.71 6.64
N GLU A 125 -43.25 -12.48 5.73
CA GLU A 125 -44.67 -12.28 6.04
C GLU A 125 -45.29 -13.46 6.81
N SER A 126 -44.76 -14.67 6.68
CA SER A 126 -45.18 -15.82 7.45
C SER A 126 -44.75 -15.80 8.93
N GLY A 127 -43.92 -14.84 9.35
CA GLY A 127 -43.29 -14.77 10.67
C GLY A 127 -42.05 -15.65 10.83
N GLU A 128 -41.61 -16.31 9.75
CA GLU A 128 -40.41 -17.15 9.74
C GLU A 128 -39.14 -16.28 9.51
N LEU A 129 -38.02 -16.68 10.15
CA LEU A 129 -36.73 -15.99 9.98
C LEU A 129 -35.92 -16.70 8.90
N VAL A 130 -35.47 -15.94 7.92
CA VAL A 130 -34.66 -16.42 6.79
C VAL A 130 -33.36 -15.64 6.77
N GLU A 131 -32.26 -16.34 6.64
CA GLU A 131 -30.94 -15.72 6.48
C GLU A 131 -30.78 -15.19 5.06
N VAL A 132 -30.49 -13.88 4.93
CA VAL A 132 -30.32 -13.19 3.66
C VAL A 132 -29.01 -12.36 3.69
N PRO A 133 -28.38 -12.13 2.54
CA PRO A 133 -27.28 -11.16 2.47
C PRO A 133 -27.75 -9.76 2.89
N VAL A 134 -26.92 -9.01 3.61
CA VAL A 134 -27.27 -7.65 4.07
C VAL A 134 -27.54 -6.71 2.87
N GLU A 135 -26.88 -6.93 1.75
CA GLU A 135 -27.07 -6.19 0.50
C GLU A 135 -28.45 -6.40 -0.14
N ALA A 136 -29.13 -7.51 0.20
CA ALA A 136 -30.47 -7.83 -0.29
C ALA A 136 -31.60 -7.24 0.57
N LEU A 137 -31.27 -6.61 1.70
CA LEU A 137 -32.24 -5.94 2.57
C LEU A 137 -32.78 -4.69 1.92
N GLN A 138 -34.09 -4.47 2.07
CA GLN A 138 -34.82 -3.31 1.60
C GLN A 138 -35.31 -2.45 2.76
N LEU A 139 -35.63 -1.20 2.46
CA LEU A 139 -36.26 -0.31 3.43
C LEU A 139 -37.57 -0.89 3.94
N LYS A 140 -37.82 -0.81 5.24
CA LYS A 140 -38.95 -1.38 5.98
C LYS A 140 -38.93 -2.90 6.13
N ASP A 141 -37.87 -3.59 5.70
CA ASP A 141 -37.70 -4.99 6.08
C ASP A 141 -37.52 -5.09 7.62
N THR A 142 -38.04 -6.14 8.18
CA THR A 142 -37.84 -6.45 9.62
C THR A 142 -36.75 -7.51 9.74
N ILE A 143 -35.75 -7.23 10.54
CA ILE A 143 -34.67 -8.15 10.87
C ILE A 143 -34.65 -8.47 12.36
N MET A 144 -34.19 -9.68 12.71
CA MET A 144 -33.96 -10.07 14.10
C MET A 144 -32.46 -10.13 14.37
N VAL A 145 -32.04 -9.48 15.46
CA VAL A 145 -30.65 -9.48 15.92
C VAL A 145 -30.59 -10.17 17.29
N ALA A 146 -29.96 -11.33 17.34
CA ALA A 146 -29.82 -12.14 18.54
C ALA A 146 -28.82 -11.47 19.53
N LYS A 147 -28.87 -11.94 20.78
CA LYS A 147 -27.88 -11.56 21.80
C LYS A 147 -26.45 -11.93 21.35
N GLY A 148 -25.51 -11.02 21.51
CA GLY A 148 -24.10 -11.20 21.14
C GLY A 148 -23.83 -11.04 19.65
N SER A 149 -24.85 -10.80 18.82
CA SER A 149 -24.69 -10.60 17.38
C SER A 149 -24.48 -9.12 17.06
N ALA A 150 -23.71 -8.85 16.01
CA ALA A 150 -23.60 -7.51 15.47
C ALA A 150 -24.87 -7.13 14.69
N ILE A 151 -25.28 -5.87 14.79
CA ILE A 151 -26.39 -5.29 14.04
C ILE A 151 -25.91 -5.09 12.59
N PRO A 152 -26.60 -5.70 11.59
CA PRO A 152 -26.07 -5.71 10.24
C PRO A 152 -26.29 -4.39 9.48
N ILE A 153 -27.31 -3.61 9.84
CA ILE A 153 -27.74 -2.42 9.08
C ILE A 153 -28.44 -1.42 10.01
N ASP A 154 -28.45 -0.14 9.61
CA ASP A 154 -29.12 0.92 10.38
C ASP A 154 -30.64 0.74 10.38
N GLY A 155 -31.27 0.95 11.54
CA GLY A 155 -32.71 0.79 11.67
C GLY A 155 -33.29 1.37 12.96
N ILE A 156 -34.58 1.09 13.17
CA ILE A 156 -35.33 1.46 14.38
C ILE A 156 -35.85 0.20 15.06
N VAL A 157 -35.69 0.13 16.37
CA VAL A 157 -36.23 -0.97 17.18
C VAL A 157 -37.75 -0.95 17.16
N ILE A 158 -38.38 -2.01 16.65
CA ILE A 158 -39.85 -2.17 16.59
C ILE A 158 -40.34 -3.15 17.66
N GLN A 159 -39.45 -3.99 18.23
CA GLN A 159 -39.79 -4.89 19.33
C GLN A 159 -38.54 -5.32 20.10
N GLY A 160 -38.65 -5.40 21.43
CA GLY A 160 -37.59 -5.81 22.33
C GLY A 160 -36.99 -4.63 23.10
N THR A 161 -36.15 -4.96 24.06
CA THR A 161 -35.34 -4.00 24.85
C THR A 161 -34.01 -4.66 25.14
N SER A 162 -32.91 -3.95 24.85
CA SER A 162 -31.57 -4.47 25.03
C SER A 162 -30.56 -3.36 25.27
N SER A 163 -29.38 -3.73 25.75
CA SER A 163 -28.21 -2.87 25.78
C SER A 163 -27.38 -3.16 24.52
N VAL A 164 -26.95 -2.12 23.84
CA VAL A 164 -26.15 -2.19 22.60
C VAL A 164 -24.80 -1.51 22.82
N ASP A 165 -23.73 -2.20 22.48
CA ASP A 165 -22.38 -1.64 22.45
C ASP A 165 -22.19 -0.85 21.15
N GLU A 166 -22.06 0.46 21.28
CA GLU A 166 -21.87 1.40 20.19
C GLU A 166 -20.42 1.94 20.10
N ALA A 167 -19.48 1.35 20.84
CA ALA A 167 -18.10 1.83 20.93
C ALA A 167 -17.40 1.94 19.58
N ALA A 168 -17.73 1.06 18.64
CA ALA A 168 -17.17 1.08 17.28
C ALA A 168 -17.55 2.35 16.48
N ILE A 169 -18.64 3.03 16.84
CA ILE A 169 -19.14 4.22 16.14
C ILE A 169 -18.99 5.47 17.00
N SER A 170 -19.37 5.40 18.28
CA SER A 170 -19.37 6.56 19.20
C SER A 170 -18.02 6.77 19.88
N GLY A 171 -17.19 5.71 19.99
CA GLY A 171 -15.97 5.69 20.81
C GLY A 171 -16.24 5.53 22.32
N GLU A 172 -17.49 5.50 22.76
CA GLU A 172 -17.86 5.34 24.16
C GLU A 172 -18.06 3.87 24.52
N SER A 173 -17.33 3.36 25.52
CA SER A 173 -17.40 1.96 25.95
C SER A 173 -18.59 1.61 26.82
N ILE A 174 -19.47 2.57 27.13
CA ILE A 174 -20.66 2.34 27.95
C ILE A 174 -21.82 1.88 27.05
N PRO A 175 -22.38 0.67 27.25
CA PRO A 175 -23.50 0.21 26.43
C PRO A 175 -24.74 1.12 26.58
N VAL A 176 -25.41 1.38 25.47
CA VAL A 176 -26.60 2.23 25.39
C VAL A 176 -27.85 1.37 25.44
N GLU A 177 -28.80 1.71 26.30
CA GLU A 177 -30.10 1.01 26.36
C GLU A 177 -30.96 1.40 25.16
N LYS A 178 -31.43 0.40 24.40
CA LYS A 178 -32.32 0.54 23.24
C LYS A 178 -33.69 -0.06 23.56
N ARG A 179 -34.72 0.70 23.26
CA ARG A 179 -36.13 0.37 23.49
C ARG A 179 -36.92 0.59 22.17
N LEU A 180 -38.21 0.26 22.20
CA LEU A 180 -39.12 0.54 21.10
C LEU A 180 -38.97 2.01 20.61
N GLY A 181 -38.72 2.17 19.30
CA GLY A 181 -38.51 3.48 18.68
C GLY A 181 -37.07 4.01 18.75
N SER A 182 -36.14 3.31 19.42
CA SER A 182 -34.74 3.71 19.46
C SER A 182 -34.05 3.43 18.11
N GLU A 183 -33.21 4.36 17.66
CA GLU A 183 -32.31 4.11 16.51
C GLU A 183 -31.19 3.17 16.93
N VAL A 184 -30.81 2.29 16.00
CA VAL A 184 -29.66 1.40 16.09
C VAL A 184 -28.83 1.45 14.81
N PHE A 185 -27.54 1.17 14.92
CA PHE A 185 -26.58 1.38 13.84
C PHE A 185 -25.88 0.09 13.45
N GLY A 186 -25.68 -0.12 12.16
CA GLY A 186 -24.90 -1.23 11.63
C GLY A 186 -23.47 -1.23 12.19
N GLY A 187 -22.94 -2.43 12.54
CA GLY A 187 -21.62 -2.57 13.14
C GLY A 187 -21.57 -2.47 14.67
N THR A 188 -22.71 -2.16 15.34
CA THR A 188 -22.83 -2.22 16.81
C THR A 188 -23.24 -3.61 17.29
N ILE A 189 -23.03 -3.94 18.57
CA ILE A 189 -23.23 -5.30 19.10
C ILE A 189 -24.41 -5.32 20.08
N ASN A 190 -25.37 -6.19 19.86
CA ASN A 190 -26.48 -6.42 20.78
C ASN A 190 -26.04 -7.27 21.97
N LEU A 191 -26.00 -6.72 23.18
CA LEU A 191 -25.52 -7.40 24.41
C LEU A 191 -26.62 -8.11 25.22
N GLY A 192 -27.88 -7.73 25.01
CA GLY A 192 -28.99 -8.19 25.86
C GLY A 192 -29.95 -9.15 25.17
N GLN A 193 -31.24 -8.82 25.16
CA GLN A 193 -32.30 -9.64 24.57
C GLN A 193 -32.34 -9.47 23.03
N PRO A 194 -32.95 -10.41 22.30
CA PRO A 194 -33.17 -10.24 20.88
C PRO A 194 -33.93 -8.96 20.55
N LEU A 195 -33.48 -8.24 19.54
CA LEU A 195 -34.13 -7.04 19.00
C LEU A 195 -34.72 -7.31 17.62
N TYR A 196 -35.92 -6.81 17.39
CA TYR A 196 -36.50 -6.72 16.04
C TYR A 196 -36.39 -5.29 15.56
N ILE A 197 -35.79 -5.13 14.41
CA ILE A 197 -35.37 -3.84 13.86
C ILE A 197 -35.98 -3.66 12.49
N GLU A 198 -36.64 -2.53 12.26
CA GLU A 198 -37.06 -2.11 10.93
C GLU A 198 -35.92 -1.38 10.24
N VAL A 199 -35.57 -1.82 9.04
CA VAL A 199 -34.49 -1.26 8.22
C VAL A 199 -34.85 0.13 7.72
N THR A 200 -34.01 1.12 8.04
CA THR A 200 -34.21 2.53 7.65
C THR A 200 -33.25 3.03 6.60
N GLN A 201 -32.15 2.32 6.37
CA GLN A 201 -31.13 2.68 5.36
C GLN A 201 -30.77 1.46 4.52
N THR A 202 -30.29 1.67 3.30
CA THR A 202 -29.68 0.62 2.50
C THR A 202 -28.24 0.37 2.96
N SER A 203 -27.66 -0.79 2.64
CA SER A 203 -26.31 -1.17 3.08
C SER A 203 -25.24 -0.13 2.71
N GLU A 204 -25.36 0.50 1.54
CA GLU A 204 -24.43 1.54 1.07
C GLU A 204 -24.58 2.88 1.81
N ASN A 205 -25.73 3.14 2.40
CA ASN A 205 -26.07 4.43 3.05
C ASN A 205 -25.99 4.40 4.57
N THR A 206 -25.56 3.29 5.18
CA THR A 206 -25.40 3.19 6.64
C THR A 206 -24.37 4.21 7.15
N ARG A 207 -24.49 4.61 8.41
CA ARG A 207 -23.49 5.49 9.05
C ARG A 207 -22.10 4.89 9.00
N PHE A 208 -22.00 3.58 9.21
CA PHE A 208 -20.73 2.86 9.18
C PHE A 208 -20.10 2.86 7.77
N ALA A 209 -20.89 2.60 6.72
CA ALA A 209 -20.41 2.67 5.33
C ALA A 209 -19.87 4.07 4.97
N LYS A 210 -20.55 5.15 5.43
CA LYS A 210 -20.07 6.52 5.24
C LYS A 210 -18.76 6.81 5.98
N ILE A 211 -18.57 6.29 7.19
CA ILE A 211 -17.31 6.43 7.92
C ILE A 211 -16.17 5.75 7.14
N ILE A 212 -16.41 4.52 6.65
CA ILE A 212 -15.43 3.80 5.84
C ILE A 212 -15.08 4.58 4.58
N GLN A 213 -16.07 5.04 3.84
CA GLN A 213 -15.85 5.85 2.64
C GLN A 213 -15.01 7.10 2.93
N LEU A 214 -15.32 7.84 4.00
CA LEU A 214 -14.53 9.02 4.41
C LEU A 214 -13.08 8.66 4.76
N VAL A 215 -12.87 7.51 5.40
CA VAL A 215 -11.53 7.02 5.74
C VAL A 215 -10.76 6.61 4.48
N GLU A 216 -11.41 5.92 3.54
CA GLU A 216 -10.81 5.55 2.25
C GLU A 216 -10.47 6.79 1.41
N GLU A 217 -11.37 7.76 1.34
CA GLU A 217 -11.11 9.05 0.67
C GLU A 217 -9.95 9.80 1.31
N ALA A 218 -9.89 9.83 2.65
CA ALA A 218 -8.80 10.46 3.38
C ALA A 218 -7.44 9.75 3.15
N GLN A 219 -7.44 8.42 2.99
CA GLN A 219 -6.22 7.65 2.68
C GLN A 219 -5.74 7.85 1.24
N GLN A 220 -6.65 8.07 0.30
CA GLN A 220 -6.31 8.35 -1.10
C GLN A 220 -5.78 9.77 -1.30
N MET A 221 -6.01 10.67 -0.32
CA MET A 221 -5.44 12.01 -0.39
C MET A 221 -3.93 11.98 -0.14
N PRO A 222 -3.10 12.41 -1.11
CA PRO A 222 -1.67 12.46 -0.91
C PRO A 222 -1.34 13.38 0.29
N SER A 223 -0.44 12.95 1.14
CA SER A 223 0.00 13.78 2.26
C SER A 223 0.64 15.07 1.74
N GLN A 224 0.58 16.16 2.52
CA GLN A 224 1.22 17.42 2.14
C GLN A 224 2.72 17.24 1.88
N THR A 225 3.35 16.34 2.62
CA THR A 225 4.77 15.99 2.44
C THR A 225 5.02 15.27 1.12
N ALA A 226 4.17 14.30 0.74
CA ALA A 226 4.28 13.62 -0.55
C ALA A 226 4.11 14.60 -1.72
N THR A 227 3.16 15.53 -1.62
CA THR A 227 2.96 16.57 -2.64
C THR A 227 4.15 17.53 -2.74
N LEU A 228 4.84 17.84 -1.63
CA LEU A 228 6.06 18.65 -1.63
C LEU A 228 7.22 17.91 -2.27
N ILE A 229 7.41 16.63 -1.93
CA ILE A 229 8.45 15.78 -2.52
C ILE A 229 8.23 15.71 -4.04
N GLU A 230 7.02 15.40 -4.50
CA GLU A 230 6.69 15.34 -5.94
C GLU A 230 7.00 16.67 -6.67
N LYS A 231 6.70 17.82 -6.04
CA LYS A 231 7.05 19.13 -6.61
C LYS A 231 8.56 19.36 -6.73
N ILE A 232 9.32 18.91 -5.73
CA ILE A 232 10.78 19.02 -5.72
C ILE A 232 11.35 18.10 -6.80
N GLU A 233 10.93 16.85 -6.87
CA GLU A 233 11.36 15.87 -7.86
C GLU A 233 11.13 16.34 -9.29
N ARG A 234 9.98 16.94 -9.56
CA ARG A 234 9.62 17.46 -10.88
C ARG A 234 10.62 18.49 -11.43
N ILE A 235 11.32 19.21 -10.56
CA ILE A 235 12.33 20.20 -10.94
C ILE A 235 13.73 19.60 -10.83
N TYR A 236 13.98 18.89 -9.76
CA TYR A 236 15.28 18.37 -9.39
C TYR A 236 15.77 17.27 -10.34
N VAL A 237 14.93 16.27 -10.62
CA VAL A 237 15.31 15.12 -11.46
C VAL A 237 15.75 15.53 -12.87
N PRO A 238 15.03 16.39 -13.61
CA PRO A 238 15.51 16.89 -14.91
C PRO A 238 16.83 17.66 -14.82
N ILE A 239 17.04 18.43 -13.75
CA ILE A 239 18.31 19.16 -13.54
C ILE A 239 19.46 18.16 -13.39
N VAL A 240 19.31 17.13 -12.57
CA VAL A 240 20.33 16.09 -12.36
C VAL A 240 20.61 15.33 -13.67
N LEU A 241 19.57 14.96 -14.41
CA LEU A 241 19.69 14.26 -15.70
C LEU A 241 20.45 15.06 -16.76
N ILE A 242 20.44 16.39 -16.69
CA ILE A 242 21.21 17.26 -17.59
C ILE A 242 22.61 17.52 -17.02
N ALA A 243 22.72 17.79 -15.72
CA ALA A 243 23.96 18.16 -15.07
C ALA A 243 24.99 17.03 -15.06
N VAL A 244 24.55 15.77 -14.85
CA VAL A 244 25.47 14.62 -14.79
C VAL A 244 26.17 14.36 -16.14
N PRO A 245 25.49 14.21 -17.27
CA PRO A 245 26.16 14.09 -18.58
C PRO A 245 27.03 15.28 -18.92
N LEU A 246 26.56 16.50 -18.61
CA LEU A 246 27.36 17.70 -18.82
C LEU A 246 28.65 17.66 -18.01
N MET A 247 28.58 17.26 -16.74
CA MET A 247 29.75 17.09 -15.88
C MET A 247 30.70 16.03 -16.45
N ILE A 248 30.20 14.88 -16.92
CA ILE A 248 31.02 13.81 -17.53
C ILE A 248 31.77 14.36 -18.71
N VAL A 249 31.10 15.09 -19.62
CA VAL A 249 31.72 15.71 -20.78
C VAL A 249 32.79 16.73 -20.36
N LEU A 250 32.46 17.68 -19.48
CA LEU A 250 33.40 18.69 -19.02
C LEU A 250 34.61 18.07 -18.33
N CYS A 251 34.42 17.08 -17.46
CA CYS A 251 35.52 16.42 -16.76
C CYS A 251 36.42 15.66 -17.76
N THR A 252 35.85 14.98 -18.76
CA THR A 252 36.63 14.26 -19.77
C THR A 252 37.50 15.18 -20.60
N PHE A 253 37.02 16.40 -20.93
CA PHE A 253 37.76 17.32 -21.81
C PHE A 253 38.66 18.31 -21.04
N PHE A 254 38.28 18.73 -19.84
CA PHE A 254 38.97 19.78 -19.09
C PHE A 254 39.80 19.27 -17.93
N THR A 255 39.71 17.97 -17.56
CA THR A 255 40.55 17.37 -16.51
C THR A 255 41.45 16.29 -17.13
N ASN A 256 42.46 15.85 -16.39
CA ASN A 256 43.30 14.72 -16.75
C ASN A 256 42.61 13.35 -16.52
N TRP A 257 41.32 13.35 -16.23
CA TRP A 257 40.56 12.13 -16.04
C TRP A 257 40.13 11.60 -17.40
N GLY A 258 40.39 10.31 -17.65
CA GLY A 258 39.86 9.65 -18.84
C GLY A 258 38.33 9.53 -18.77
N PHE A 259 37.71 9.19 -19.87
CA PHE A 259 36.23 9.02 -19.97
C PHE A 259 35.70 8.07 -18.89
N GLN A 260 36.38 6.95 -18.61
CA GLN A 260 35.94 5.94 -17.65
C GLN A 260 35.85 6.50 -16.23
N GLU A 261 36.87 7.24 -15.79
CA GLU A 261 36.88 7.88 -14.46
C GLU A 261 35.82 8.99 -14.34
N SER A 262 35.67 9.81 -15.39
CA SER A 262 34.66 10.88 -15.44
C SER A 262 33.25 10.30 -15.41
N PHE A 263 33.01 9.19 -16.14
CA PHE A 263 31.74 8.49 -16.18
C PHE A 263 31.42 7.85 -14.82
N TYR A 264 32.39 7.17 -14.19
CA TYR A 264 32.23 6.61 -12.86
C TYR A 264 31.81 7.67 -11.83
N ARG A 265 32.50 8.81 -11.80
CA ARG A 265 32.16 9.92 -10.90
C ARG A 265 30.80 10.52 -11.21
N GLY A 266 30.39 10.55 -12.47
CA GLY A 266 29.07 10.95 -12.88
C GLY A 266 27.99 10.00 -12.34
N MET A 267 28.23 8.70 -12.43
CA MET A 267 27.29 7.70 -11.88
C MET A 267 27.20 7.79 -10.35
N VAL A 268 28.34 7.97 -9.66
CA VAL A 268 28.35 8.20 -8.21
C VAL A 268 27.55 9.45 -7.83
N LEU A 269 27.73 10.55 -8.58
CA LEU A 269 26.96 11.77 -8.35
C LEU A 269 25.45 11.53 -8.56
N LEU A 270 25.07 10.77 -9.56
CA LEU A 270 23.68 10.44 -9.86
C LEU A 270 23.02 9.67 -8.70
N VAL A 271 23.77 8.75 -8.08
CA VAL A 271 23.33 8.00 -6.90
C VAL A 271 23.20 8.90 -5.68
N VAL A 272 24.22 9.72 -5.41
CA VAL A 272 24.23 10.65 -4.23
C VAL A 272 23.16 11.74 -4.38
N ALA A 273 22.84 12.09 -5.60
CA ALA A 273 21.79 13.05 -5.93
C ALA A 273 20.36 12.44 -5.85
N SER A 274 20.22 11.14 -5.61
CA SER A 274 18.91 10.56 -5.31
C SER A 274 18.47 10.97 -3.90
N PRO A 275 17.31 11.63 -3.72
CA PRO A 275 16.82 12.10 -2.42
C PRO A 275 16.41 10.96 -1.49
#